data_a170167eda1761e69f78c49d94e3c66c
#
_entry.id   a170167eda1761e69f78c49d94e3c66c
#
_cell.length_a   1.000
_cell.length_b   1.000
_cell.length_c   1.000
_cell.angle_alpha   90.00
_cell.angle_beta   90.00
_cell.angle_gamma   90.00
#
_symmetry.space_group_name_H-M   'P 1'
#
loop_
_entity.id
_entity.type
_entity.pdbx_description
1 polymer ?
#
loop_
_entity_poly.entity_id
_entity_poly.type
_entity_poly.pdbx_seq_one_letter_code
_entity_poly.pdbx_strand_id
1 'polypeptide(L)'
;MGKEQPLISIVMPVYNGEDTVERAIQSVQKQTCSNWELLAVDDGSSDRSGAICDRCAEKDPRIRVFHTPNAGVSHARNTALQAARGEWIAFLDSDDWYEPAFLQTMLVHAGHADMVICMARMMPAKQETTIGKKNAVNADAQSALEQSVRDGLMDILTIPVWNRMLRSACIQTLFDEKMSNWEDSVFVLQNWKNCKNVEIIPDCLYNHVCLSVCSLSKKVNLRELECLKKRRAAYAEALAGSCEAMKQVTANEQTKVCNYFLKLVSVKEKSRQDKLLVMGLQINETLFRPSAPYGVQCHGVYRLLWRALQTEKPAWIYFVFCVLGKPYMGIQHMQYQIRRRHARK
;
A
#
# COMPACT_ATOMS: atom_id res chain seq x y z
N MET A 1 -6.03 23.72 33.05
CA MET A 1 -6.12 23.94 31.60
C MET A 1 -6.34 22.56 30.97
N GLY A 2 -7.54 22.27 30.45
CA GLY A 2 -7.77 21.02 29.69
C GLY A 2 -6.84 21.01 28.47
N LYS A 3 -6.14 19.91 28.21
CA LYS A 3 -5.38 19.76 26.97
C LYS A 3 -6.39 19.84 25.82
N GLU A 4 -6.24 20.80 24.94
CA GLU A 4 -7.02 20.90 23.71
C GLU A 4 -6.86 19.58 22.95
N GLN A 5 -7.97 19.02 22.47
CA GLN A 5 -7.88 17.77 21.68
C GLN A 5 -7.12 18.06 20.39
N PRO A 6 -6.20 17.17 19.93
CA PRO A 6 -5.49 17.35 18.68
C PRO A 6 -6.47 17.29 17.51
N LEU A 7 -6.25 18.12 16.51
CA LEU A 7 -7.03 18.08 15.28
C LEU A 7 -6.65 16.87 14.40
N ILE A 8 -5.36 16.50 14.41
CA ILE A 8 -4.83 15.41 13.59
C ILE A 8 -4.07 14.43 14.47
N SER A 9 -4.38 13.12 14.36
CA SER A 9 -3.56 12.03 14.88
C SER A 9 -2.75 11.41 13.75
N ILE A 10 -1.43 11.37 13.93
CA ILE A 10 -0.50 10.76 12.97
C ILE A 10 -0.13 9.38 13.49
N VAL A 11 -0.46 8.34 12.74
CA VAL A 11 -0.18 6.94 13.03
C VAL A 11 1.16 6.55 12.43
N MET A 12 2.14 6.17 13.27
CA MET A 12 3.49 5.82 12.84
C MET A 12 3.91 4.46 13.42
N PRO A 13 3.82 3.36 12.64
CA PRO A 13 4.38 2.08 13.03
C PRO A 13 5.91 2.14 12.92
N VAL A 14 6.61 1.55 13.89
CA VAL A 14 8.08 1.52 13.95
C VAL A 14 8.54 0.09 14.19
N TYR A 15 9.47 -0.40 13.37
CA TYR A 15 10.15 -1.68 13.57
C TYR A 15 11.53 -1.68 12.94
N ASN A 16 12.59 -1.77 13.77
CA ASN A 16 13.99 -1.82 13.34
C ASN A 16 14.34 -0.73 12.31
N GLY A 17 14.03 0.53 12.65
CA GLY A 17 14.23 1.71 11.81
C GLY A 17 15.14 2.76 12.45
N GLU A 18 16.17 2.37 13.24
CA GLU A 18 17.03 3.29 14.00
C GLU A 18 17.71 4.36 13.13
N ASP A 19 17.96 4.07 11.84
CA ASP A 19 18.59 5.00 10.90
C ASP A 19 17.62 6.05 10.33
N THR A 20 16.30 5.84 10.46
CA THR A 20 15.29 6.64 9.73
C THR A 20 14.23 7.27 10.62
N VAL A 21 13.86 6.61 11.72
CA VAL A 21 12.74 7.02 12.58
C VAL A 21 12.88 8.42 13.13
N GLU A 22 14.09 8.87 13.48
CA GLU A 22 14.30 10.24 13.98
C GLU A 22 13.99 11.28 12.90
N ARG A 23 14.37 11.03 11.64
CA ARG A 23 14.02 11.89 10.49
C ARG A 23 12.51 11.95 10.30
N ALA A 24 11.81 10.81 10.38
CA ALA A 24 10.35 10.75 10.27
C ALA A 24 9.69 11.62 11.34
N ILE A 25 10.07 11.48 12.60
CA ILE A 25 9.57 12.27 13.74
C ILE A 25 9.86 13.76 13.53
N GLN A 26 11.10 14.10 13.15
CA GLN A 26 11.48 15.51 12.90
C GLN A 26 10.66 16.15 11.78
N SER A 27 10.22 15.37 10.77
CA SER A 27 9.37 15.89 9.70
C SER A 27 7.98 16.28 10.20
N VAL A 28 7.47 15.59 11.22
CA VAL A 28 6.22 15.92 11.90
C VAL A 28 6.40 17.17 12.79
N GLN A 29 7.49 17.24 13.54
CA GLN A 29 7.80 18.39 14.40
C GLN A 29 7.97 19.71 13.61
N LYS A 30 8.42 19.60 12.34
CA LYS A 30 8.61 20.74 11.43
C LYS A 30 7.35 21.14 10.66
N GLN A 31 6.20 20.50 10.92
CA GLN A 31 4.96 20.86 10.25
C GLN A 31 4.53 22.30 10.59
N THR A 32 4.03 23.01 9.58
CA THR A 32 3.51 24.38 9.74
C THR A 32 2.20 24.42 10.55
N CYS A 33 1.39 23.37 10.50
CA CYS A 33 0.27 23.15 11.41
C CYS A 33 0.80 22.59 12.74
N SER A 34 0.34 23.15 13.89
CA SER A 34 0.82 22.76 15.24
C SER A 34 -0.14 21.86 16.00
N ASN A 35 -1.43 21.77 15.60
CA ASN A 35 -2.46 21.02 16.32
C ASN A 35 -2.53 19.56 15.87
N TRP A 36 -1.53 18.77 16.27
CA TRP A 36 -1.42 17.34 15.98
C TRP A 36 -0.91 16.56 17.20
N GLU A 37 -1.16 15.26 17.20
CA GLU A 37 -0.44 14.27 18.00
C GLU A 37 0.23 13.24 17.09
N LEU A 38 1.40 12.75 17.49
CA LEU A 38 2.08 11.62 16.84
C LEU A 38 1.98 10.39 17.74
N LEU A 39 1.47 9.30 17.18
CA LEU A 39 1.33 8.02 17.85
C LEU A 39 2.35 7.05 17.24
N ALA A 40 3.54 6.98 17.85
CA ALA A 40 4.61 6.09 17.45
C ALA A 40 4.44 4.75 18.16
N VAL A 41 4.25 3.67 17.42
CA VAL A 41 4.11 2.32 17.97
C VAL A 41 5.33 1.50 17.58
N ASP A 42 6.20 1.27 18.54
CA ASP A 42 7.36 0.38 18.42
C ASP A 42 6.90 -1.09 18.54
N ASP A 43 6.87 -1.78 17.42
CA ASP A 43 6.40 -3.16 17.28
C ASP A 43 7.52 -4.17 17.65
N GLY A 44 8.11 -3.98 18.84
CA GLY A 44 9.14 -4.86 19.38
C GLY A 44 10.48 -4.79 18.63
N SER A 45 10.96 -3.59 18.35
CA SER A 45 12.28 -3.39 17.73
C SER A 45 13.40 -3.96 18.59
N SER A 46 14.39 -4.56 17.94
CA SER A 46 15.61 -5.07 18.57
C SER A 46 16.80 -4.11 18.47
N ASP A 47 16.66 -3.02 17.71
CA ASP A 47 17.61 -1.94 17.56
C ASP A 47 17.27 -0.74 18.48
N ARG A 48 17.84 0.44 18.24
CA ARG A 48 17.62 1.63 19.05
C ARG A 48 16.34 2.41 18.70
N SER A 49 15.46 1.89 17.83
CA SER A 49 14.27 2.60 17.37
C SER A 49 13.36 3.06 18.52
N GLY A 50 13.03 2.14 19.44
CA GLY A 50 12.20 2.46 20.62
C GLY A 50 12.80 3.58 21.47
N ALA A 51 14.10 3.46 21.81
CA ALA A 51 14.81 4.47 22.60
C ALA A 51 14.92 5.82 21.89
N ILE A 52 14.93 5.86 20.54
CA ILE A 52 14.88 7.11 19.77
C ILE A 52 13.51 7.74 19.89
N CYS A 53 12.43 6.97 19.77
CA CYS A 53 11.06 7.43 19.93
C CYS A 53 10.85 8.04 21.32
N ASP A 54 11.30 7.36 22.38
CA ASP A 54 11.18 7.82 23.77
C ASP A 54 11.87 9.17 23.98
N ARG A 55 13.11 9.31 23.51
CA ARG A 55 13.85 10.59 23.59
C ARG A 55 13.16 11.74 22.85
N CYS A 56 12.45 11.44 21.76
CA CYS A 56 11.66 12.45 21.05
C CYS A 56 10.41 12.84 21.85
N ALA A 57 9.74 11.86 22.46
CA ALA A 57 8.55 12.10 23.28
C ALA A 57 8.86 12.87 24.58
N GLU A 58 10.03 12.67 25.19
CA GLU A 58 10.50 13.44 26.34
C GLU A 58 10.62 14.95 26.02
N LYS A 59 10.92 15.29 24.77
CA LYS A 59 11.13 16.68 24.31
C LYS A 59 9.87 17.32 23.75
N ASP A 60 8.90 16.54 23.30
CA ASP A 60 7.66 17.03 22.67
C ASP A 60 6.43 16.26 23.19
N PRO A 61 5.61 16.86 24.05
CA PRO A 61 4.47 16.20 24.68
C PRO A 61 3.35 15.83 23.71
N ARG A 62 3.42 16.24 22.44
CA ARG A 62 2.51 15.83 21.38
C ARG A 62 2.84 14.44 20.83
N ILE A 63 4.03 13.90 21.15
CA ILE A 63 4.47 12.57 20.75
C ILE A 63 4.12 11.58 21.86
N ARG A 64 3.43 10.52 21.51
CA ARG A 64 3.09 9.42 22.40
C ARG A 64 3.66 8.14 21.85
N VAL A 65 4.42 7.41 22.66
CA VAL A 65 5.09 6.16 22.28
C VAL A 65 4.39 4.99 22.94
N PHE A 66 4.21 3.92 22.18
CA PHE A 66 3.68 2.65 22.64
C PHE A 66 4.66 1.55 22.26
N HIS A 67 5.04 0.70 23.21
CA HIS A 67 5.87 -0.46 22.97
C HIS A 67 5.02 -1.70 23.01
N THR A 68 5.05 -2.51 21.96
CA THR A 68 4.31 -3.76 21.83
C THR A 68 5.25 -4.92 21.50
N PRO A 69 4.93 -6.17 21.90
CA PRO A 69 5.60 -7.32 21.29
C PRO A 69 5.38 -7.33 19.78
N ASN A 70 6.37 -7.77 19.00
CA ASN A 70 6.26 -7.79 17.54
C ASN A 70 5.05 -8.64 17.09
N ALA A 71 4.09 -7.98 16.49
CA ALA A 71 2.85 -8.57 15.95
C ALA A 71 2.54 -8.09 14.50
N GLY A 72 3.42 -7.27 13.92
CA GLY A 72 3.36 -6.79 12.55
C GLY A 72 2.73 -5.40 12.40
N VAL A 73 2.99 -4.80 11.24
CA VAL A 73 2.61 -3.41 10.92
C VAL A 73 1.11 -3.12 11.11
N SER A 74 0.24 -4.07 10.77
CA SER A 74 -1.22 -3.93 10.97
C SER A 74 -1.58 -3.79 12.45
N HIS A 75 -0.95 -4.58 13.33
CA HIS A 75 -1.15 -4.50 14.77
C HIS A 75 -0.68 -3.15 15.33
N ALA A 76 0.51 -2.71 14.93
CA ALA A 76 1.04 -1.41 15.34
C ALA A 76 0.13 -0.26 14.91
N ARG A 77 -0.35 -0.26 13.64
CA ARG A 77 -1.29 0.75 13.15
C ARG A 77 -2.62 0.71 13.90
N ASN A 78 -3.14 -0.48 14.19
CA ASN A 78 -4.39 -0.64 14.97
C ASN A 78 -4.23 -0.10 16.39
N THR A 79 -3.11 -0.38 17.05
CA THR A 79 -2.80 0.16 18.38
C THR A 79 -2.81 1.69 18.38
N ALA A 80 -2.19 2.31 17.39
CA ALA A 80 -2.21 3.76 17.24
C ALA A 80 -3.62 4.30 16.95
N LEU A 81 -4.39 3.67 16.05
CA LEU A 81 -5.76 4.07 15.73
C LEU A 81 -6.69 4.04 16.95
N GLN A 82 -6.56 3.03 17.80
CA GLN A 82 -7.34 2.94 19.05
C GLN A 82 -6.99 4.02 20.06
N ALA A 83 -5.75 4.52 20.04
CA ALA A 83 -5.28 5.58 20.91
C ALA A 83 -5.48 7.00 20.33
N ALA A 84 -5.86 7.11 19.06
CA ALA A 84 -6.04 8.37 18.34
C ALA A 84 -7.19 9.21 18.91
N ARG A 85 -7.00 10.52 18.96
CA ARG A 85 -7.95 11.50 19.51
C ARG A 85 -8.32 12.57 18.47
N GLY A 86 -7.61 12.62 17.35
CA GLY A 86 -7.79 13.62 16.31
C GLY A 86 -9.09 13.42 15.53
N GLU A 87 -9.64 14.52 15.07
CA GLU A 87 -10.73 14.50 14.09
C GLU A 87 -10.26 13.87 12.76
N TRP A 88 -8.99 14.06 12.46
CA TRP A 88 -8.34 13.55 11.26
C TRP A 88 -7.24 12.54 11.59
N ILE A 89 -7.11 11.53 10.75
CA ILE A 89 -6.05 10.52 10.84
C ILE A 89 -5.15 10.62 9.62
N ALA A 90 -3.84 10.74 9.85
CA ALA A 90 -2.79 10.63 8.85
C ALA A 90 -1.86 9.47 9.18
N PHE A 91 -1.11 8.97 8.20
CA PHE A 91 -0.19 7.85 8.38
C PHE A 91 1.20 8.22 7.88
N LEU A 92 2.22 7.82 8.63
CA LEU A 92 3.63 8.04 8.29
C LEU A 92 4.41 6.76 8.56
N ASP A 93 5.02 6.19 7.53
CA ASP A 93 5.95 5.06 7.74
C ASP A 93 7.29 5.57 8.29
N SER A 94 7.93 4.81 9.18
CA SER A 94 9.11 5.26 9.94
C SER A 94 10.39 5.42 9.09
N ASP A 95 10.36 5.00 7.83
CA ASP A 95 11.43 5.21 6.85
C ASP A 95 11.17 6.36 5.86
N ASP A 96 10.00 7.00 5.95
CA ASP A 96 9.56 8.09 5.09
C ASP A 96 9.59 9.45 5.80
N TRP A 97 9.11 10.52 5.14
CA TRP A 97 8.93 11.84 5.77
C TRP A 97 7.93 12.72 5.03
N TYR A 98 7.32 13.63 5.78
CA TYR A 98 6.43 14.67 5.26
C TYR A 98 7.20 15.91 4.79
N GLU A 99 6.68 16.60 3.76
CA GLU A 99 7.04 18.00 3.50
C GLU A 99 6.48 18.90 4.59
N PRO A 100 7.14 20.04 4.90
CA PRO A 100 6.73 20.92 6.02
C PRO A 100 5.28 21.42 5.94
N ALA A 101 4.71 21.54 4.74
CA ALA A 101 3.34 22.00 4.53
C ALA A 101 2.31 20.87 4.47
N PHE A 102 2.67 19.59 4.67
CA PHE A 102 1.77 18.45 4.47
C PHE A 102 0.47 18.63 5.26
N LEU A 103 0.53 18.74 6.58
CA LEU A 103 -0.67 18.82 7.41
C LEU A 103 -1.52 20.04 7.10
N GLN A 104 -0.88 21.22 6.92
CA GLN A 104 -1.58 22.47 6.64
C GLN A 104 -2.30 22.40 5.28
N THR A 105 -1.63 21.91 4.24
CA THR A 105 -2.23 21.80 2.91
C THR A 105 -3.38 20.80 2.91
N MET A 106 -3.20 19.64 3.54
CA MET A 106 -4.26 18.63 3.66
C MET A 106 -5.49 19.19 4.37
N LEU A 107 -5.31 20.00 5.44
CA LEU A 107 -6.41 20.65 6.17
C LEU A 107 -7.15 21.70 5.34
N VAL A 108 -6.45 22.49 4.53
CA VAL A 108 -7.09 23.47 3.63
C VAL A 108 -8.07 22.78 2.69
N HIS A 109 -7.70 21.59 2.18
CA HIS A 109 -8.53 20.80 1.28
C HIS A 109 -9.58 19.92 2.00
N ALA A 110 -9.48 19.78 3.32
CA ALA A 110 -10.39 18.97 4.12
C ALA A 110 -11.77 19.62 4.37
N GLY A 111 -12.00 20.86 3.93
CA GLY A 111 -13.19 21.63 4.26
C GLY A 111 -14.53 20.99 3.84
N HIS A 112 -14.54 20.27 2.73
CA HIS A 112 -15.71 19.57 2.19
C HIS A 112 -15.48 18.10 1.88
N ALA A 113 -14.28 17.57 2.19
CA ALA A 113 -13.89 16.18 1.96
C ALA A 113 -13.87 15.38 3.27
N ASP A 114 -14.09 14.09 3.17
CA ASP A 114 -13.89 13.13 4.25
C ASP A 114 -12.53 12.42 4.12
N MET A 115 -11.94 12.50 2.92
CA MET A 115 -10.58 12.00 2.62
C MET A 115 -9.89 12.98 1.66
N VAL A 116 -8.65 13.35 1.99
CA VAL A 116 -7.77 14.11 1.11
C VAL A 116 -6.57 13.23 0.76
N ILE A 117 -6.18 13.20 -0.52
CA ILE A 117 -5.07 12.38 -1.03
C ILE A 117 -4.10 13.30 -1.76
N CYS A 118 -2.83 13.29 -1.37
CA CYS A 118 -1.77 14.02 -2.06
C CYS A 118 -0.89 13.09 -2.91
N MET A 119 -0.01 13.70 -3.70
CA MET A 119 1.00 12.98 -4.47
C MET A 119 2.25 12.72 -3.63
N ALA A 120 3.08 11.78 -4.10
CA ALA A 120 4.31 11.41 -3.43
C ALA A 120 5.52 11.46 -4.36
N ARG A 121 6.69 11.75 -3.78
CA ARG A 121 7.99 11.58 -4.42
C ARG A 121 8.58 10.24 -4.03
N MET A 122 9.11 9.51 -5.00
CA MET A 122 9.82 8.26 -4.77
C MET A 122 11.31 8.52 -4.59
N MET A 123 11.86 8.15 -3.43
CA MET A 123 13.27 8.42 -3.07
C MET A 123 14.14 7.15 -3.11
N PRO A 124 15.42 7.21 -3.48
CA PRO A 124 16.14 8.37 -3.98
C PRO A 124 15.75 8.69 -5.42
N ALA A 125 15.23 9.88 -5.64
CA ALA A 125 14.93 10.36 -6.97
C ALA A 125 16.23 10.85 -7.63
N LYS A 126 16.70 10.14 -8.67
CA LYS A 126 17.64 10.73 -9.64
C LYS A 126 16.94 11.56 -10.71
N GLN A 127 15.66 11.36 -10.88
CA GLN A 127 14.69 12.22 -11.58
C GLN A 127 13.47 12.29 -10.67
N GLU A 128 12.88 13.48 -10.51
CA GLU A 128 11.64 13.65 -9.79
C GLU A 128 10.55 12.74 -10.39
N THR A 129 10.39 11.58 -9.82
CA THR A 129 9.29 10.69 -10.18
C THR A 129 8.13 11.04 -9.28
N THR A 130 7.40 12.07 -9.67
CA THR A 130 6.11 12.40 -9.09
C THR A 130 5.10 11.36 -9.54
N ILE A 131 4.48 10.69 -8.60
CA ILE A 131 3.43 9.73 -8.88
C ILE A 131 2.10 10.39 -8.54
N GLY A 132 1.24 10.62 -9.56
CA GLY A 132 -0.10 11.13 -9.35
C GLY A 132 -0.67 12.00 -10.48
N LYS A 133 -1.77 12.70 -10.18
CA LYS A 133 -2.47 13.57 -11.12
C LYS A 133 -1.90 14.99 -11.12
N LYS A 134 -1.91 15.62 -12.31
CA LYS A 134 -1.51 17.03 -12.47
C LYS A 134 -2.59 18.03 -12.02
N ASN A 135 -3.85 17.60 -11.93
CA ASN A 135 -4.98 18.47 -11.58
C ASN A 135 -5.69 17.92 -10.35
N ALA A 136 -6.18 18.80 -9.50
CA ALA A 136 -7.03 18.45 -8.37
C ALA A 136 -8.35 17.81 -8.86
N VAL A 137 -8.84 16.84 -8.10
CA VAL A 137 -10.14 16.20 -8.31
C VAL A 137 -10.90 16.29 -6.99
N ASN A 138 -12.05 16.95 -7.02
CA ASN A 138 -13.01 16.93 -5.93
C ASN A 138 -14.27 16.25 -6.44
N ALA A 139 -14.65 15.12 -5.87
CA ALA A 139 -15.77 14.32 -6.30
C ALA A 139 -16.38 13.54 -5.13
N ASP A 140 -17.62 13.04 -5.33
CA ASP A 140 -18.11 12.00 -4.44
C ASP A 140 -17.18 10.78 -4.46
N ALA A 141 -17.16 10.04 -3.35
CA ALA A 141 -16.18 8.98 -3.13
C ALA A 141 -16.26 7.87 -4.19
N GLN A 142 -17.46 7.53 -4.67
CA GLN A 142 -17.67 6.52 -5.71
C GLN A 142 -17.04 6.97 -7.04
N SER A 143 -17.37 8.17 -7.50
CA SER A 143 -16.84 8.74 -8.75
C SER A 143 -15.32 8.93 -8.69
N ALA A 144 -14.77 9.35 -7.56
CA ALA A 144 -13.33 9.48 -7.35
C ALA A 144 -12.61 8.13 -7.48
N LEU A 145 -13.17 7.07 -6.90
CA LEU A 145 -12.61 5.72 -6.97
C LEU A 145 -12.68 5.17 -8.40
N GLU A 146 -13.83 5.26 -9.06
CA GLU A 146 -14.00 4.81 -10.45
C GLU A 146 -13.07 5.54 -11.42
N GLN A 147 -12.91 6.85 -11.24
CA GLN A 147 -12.00 7.64 -12.06
C GLN A 147 -10.55 7.24 -11.82
N SER A 148 -10.17 6.96 -10.57
CA SER A 148 -8.83 6.49 -10.21
C SER A 148 -8.50 5.15 -10.87
N VAL A 149 -9.49 4.25 -10.95
CA VAL A 149 -9.36 2.96 -11.65
C VAL A 149 -9.21 3.19 -13.15
N ARG A 150 -10.07 4.02 -13.77
CA ARG A 150 -9.99 4.32 -15.21
C ARG A 150 -8.67 4.95 -15.63
N ASP A 151 -8.11 5.82 -14.79
CA ASP A 151 -6.84 6.49 -15.05
C ASP A 151 -5.60 5.59 -14.80
N GLY A 152 -5.81 4.34 -14.35
CA GLY A 152 -4.71 3.43 -14.03
C GLY A 152 -3.94 3.80 -12.76
N LEU A 153 -4.50 4.64 -11.91
CA LEU A 153 -3.88 5.16 -10.68
C LEU A 153 -4.21 4.33 -9.43
N MET A 154 -4.82 3.16 -9.59
CA MET A 154 -5.20 2.27 -8.49
C MET A 154 -4.08 2.03 -7.49
N ASP A 155 -2.87 1.73 -8.00
CA ASP A 155 -1.74 1.37 -7.14
C ASP A 155 -1.18 2.56 -6.34
N ILE A 156 -1.59 3.78 -6.67
CA ILE A 156 -1.14 5.03 -6.03
C ILE A 156 -2.22 5.62 -5.14
N LEU A 157 -3.46 5.57 -5.62
CA LEU A 157 -4.57 6.25 -4.94
C LEU A 157 -5.37 5.32 -4.02
N THR A 158 -5.28 3.99 -4.18
CA THR A 158 -6.06 3.04 -3.39
C THR A 158 -5.22 2.07 -2.56
N ILE A 159 -3.89 2.00 -2.78
CA ILE A 159 -3.04 1.07 -2.05
C ILE A 159 -2.43 1.72 -0.81
N PRO A 160 -1.62 2.80 -0.92
CA PRO A 160 -0.92 3.27 0.25
C PRO A 160 -1.85 4.01 1.21
N VAL A 161 -1.62 3.88 2.51
CA VAL A 161 -2.30 4.67 3.53
C VAL A 161 -1.61 6.01 3.77
N TRP A 162 -0.32 6.11 3.51
CA TRP A 162 0.56 7.20 3.94
C TRP A 162 0.39 8.53 3.18
N ASN A 163 -0.17 8.53 1.98
CA ASN A 163 -0.37 9.75 1.18
C ASN A 163 -1.73 10.42 1.38
N ARG A 164 -2.39 10.15 2.51
CA ARG A 164 -3.75 10.63 2.75
C ARG A 164 -4.02 11.04 4.17
N MET A 165 -5.09 11.80 4.32
CA MET A 165 -5.70 12.15 5.58
C MET A 165 -7.18 11.80 5.52
N LEU A 166 -7.67 11.03 6.50
CA LEU A 166 -9.06 10.58 6.59
C LEU A 166 -9.73 11.18 7.81
N ARG A 167 -10.99 11.54 7.70
CA ARG A 167 -11.82 11.86 8.85
C ARG A 167 -11.97 10.62 9.73
N SER A 168 -11.69 10.73 11.03
CA SER A 168 -11.71 9.59 11.96
C SER A 168 -13.06 8.87 11.98
N ALA A 169 -14.16 9.59 11.82
CA ALA A 169 -15.51 9.04 11.74
C ALA A 169 -15.73 8.09 10.53
N CYS A 170 -14.93 8.21 9.48
CA CYS A 170 -14.98 7.31 8.32
C CYS A 170 -14.21 5.99 8.55
N ILE A 171 -13.37 5.91 9.59
CA ILE A 171 -12.62 4.71 9.92
C ILE A 171 -13.48 3.80 10.78
N GLN A 172 -14.20 2.87 10.15
CA GLN A 172 -15.08 1.90 10.78
C GLN A 172 -14.49 0.49 10.78
N THR A 173 -13.44 0.26 9.98
CA THR A 173 -12.74 -1.03 9.88
C THR A 173 -11.26 -0.83 10.17
N LEU A 174 -10.69 -1.66 11.03
CA LEU A 174 -9.27 -1.69 11.34
C LEU A 174 -8.50 -2.53 10.31
N PHE A 175 -7.16 -2.47 10.37
CA PHE A 175 -6.30 -3.32 9.54
C PHE A 175 -6.50 -4.80 9.89
N ASP A 176 -6.55 -5.68 8.89
CA ASP A 176 -6.57 -7.12 9.10
C ASP A 176 -5.16 -7.63 9.46
N GLU A 177 -4.93 -7.93 10.73
CA GLU A 177 -3.64 -8.38 11.27
C GLU A 177 -3.19 -9.75 10.73
N LYS A 178 -4.07 -10.49 10.08
CA LYS A 178 -3.75 -11.76 9.42
C LYS A 178 -3.19 -11.57 8.00
N MET A 179 -3.25 -10.35 7.47
CA MET A 179 -2.69 -10.03 6.16
C MET A 179 -1.20 -9.66 6.30
N SER A 180 -0.41 -10.21 5.39
CA SER A 180 1.04 -9.96 5.32
C SER A 180 1.43 -9.07 4.13
N ASN A 181 0.49 -8.78 3.25
CA ASN A 181 0.61 -7.90 2.09
C ASN A 181 -0.77 -7.35 1.73
N TRP A 182 -0.83 -6.16 1.14
CA TRP A 182 -2.06 -5.51 0.67
C TRP A 182 -3.04 -5.12 1.79
N GLU A 183 -2.63 -5.18 3.06
CA GLU A 183 -3.40 -4.76 4.22
C GLU A 183 -3.85 -3.31 4.09
N ASP A 184 -2.94 -2.44 3.59
CA ASP A 184 -3.20 -1.03 3.32
C ASP A 184 -4.35 -0.84 2.34
N SER A 185 -4.29 -1.56 1.20
CA SER A 185 -5.31 -1.47 0.16
C SER A 185 -6.69 -1.91 0.66
N VAL A 186 -6.73 -2.99 1.45
CA VAL A 186 -7.99 -3.48 2.03
C VAL A 186 -8.54 -2.48 3.03
N PHE A 187 -7.70 -1.97 3.94
CA PHE A 187 -8.08 -0.94 4.90
C PHE A 187 -8.63 0.31 4.20
N VAL A 188 -7.92 0.81 3.19
CA VAL A 188 -8.32 1.99 2.43
C VAL A 188 -9.69 1.77 1.76
N LEU A 189 -9.87 0.67 1.03
CA LEU A 189 -11.10 0.40 0.30
C LEU A 189 -12.30 0.18 1.22
N GLN A 190 -12.11 -0.53 2.34
CA GLN A 190 -13.17 -0.77 3.31
C GLN A 190 -13.65 0.52 4.01
N ASN A 191 -12.76 1.50 4.18
CA ASN A 191 -13.09 2.77 4.78
C ASN A 191 -13.47 3.85 3.75
N TRP A 192 -13.05 3.68 2.49
CA TRP A 192 -13.43 4.57 1.39
C TRP A 192 -14.95 4.69 1.22
N LYS A 193 -15.66 3.57 1.32
CA LYS A 193 -17.12 3.52 1.20
C LYS A 193 -17.87 4.34 2.27
N ASN A 194 -17.21 4.66 3.39
CA ASN A 194 -17.75 5.46 4.48
C ASN A 194 -17.55 6.97 4.24
N CYS A 195 -16.72 7.35 3.25
CA CYS A 195 -16.52 8.73 2.85
C CYS A 195 -17.61 9.17 1.87
N LYS A 196 -18.09 10.40 2.00
CA LYS A 196 -19.01 11.01 1.03
C LYS A 196 -18.22 11.66 -0.09
N ASN A 197 -17.24 12.48 0.25
CA ASN A 197 -16.44 13.24 -0.70
C ASN A 197 -14.95 12.93 -0.52
N VAL A 198 -14.23 12.83 -1.64
CA VAL A 198 -12.79 12.61 -1.70
C VAL A 198 -12.16 13.69 -2.55
N GLU A 199 -11.11 14.31 -2.04
CA GLU A 199 -10.31 15.29 -2.76
C GLU A 199 -8.91 14.74 -3.03
N ILE A 200 -8.48 14.78 -4.29
CA ILE A 200 -7.16 14.37 -4.74
C ILE A 200 -6.44 15.63 -5.20
N ILE A 201 -5.34 15.98 -4.53
CA ILE A 201 -4.56 17.18 -4.80
C ILE A 201 -3.24 16.85 -5.53
N PRO A 202 -2.77 17.73 -6.42
CA PRO A 202 -1.56 17.49 -7.20
C PRO A 202 -0.27 17.71 -6.41
N ASP A 203 -0.37 18.21 -5.20
CA ASP A 203 0.76 18.58 -4.36
C ASP A 203 1.56 17.34 -3.92
N CYS A 204 2.89 17.37 -4.14
CA CYS A 204 3.80 16.32 -3.71
C CYS A 204 4.27 16.60 -2.28
N LEU A 205 3.55 16.06 -1.30
CA LEU A 205 3.74 16.38 0.12
C LEU A 205 4.33 15.22 0.93
N TYR A 206 4.45 14.04 0.34
CA TYR A 206 4.99 12.84 0.96
C TYR A 206 6.25 12.36 0.22
N ASN A 207 7.28 11.96 0.97
CA ASN A 207 8.51 11.41 0.43
C ASN A 207 8.64 9.94 0.84
N HIS A 208 8.40 9.05 -0.13
CA HIS A 208 8.44 7.59 0.07
C HIS A 208 9.79 7.01 -0.32
N VAL A 209 10.43 6.29 0.61
CA VAL A 209 11.74 5.68 0.41
C VAL A 209 11.62 4.29 -0.17
N CYS A 210 11.94 4.16 -1.45
CA CYS A 210 12.03 2.86 -2.12
C CYS A 210 13.41 2.22 -1.92
N LEU A 211 13.66 1.62 -0.77
CA LEU A 211 14.87 0.82 -0.58
C LEU A 211 14.75 -0.49 -1.35
N SER A 212 15.55 -0.63 -2.39
CA SER A 212 15.48 -1.72 -3.38
C SER A 212 15.78 -3.13 -2.83
N VAL A 213 16.20 -3.28 -1.58
CA VAL A 213 16.80 -4.53 -1.07
C VAL A 213 15.93 -5.25 -0.05
N CYS A 214 15.11 -4.57 0.75
CA CYS A 214 14.47 -5.16 1.93
C CYS A 214 12.93 -5.13 1.95
N SER A 215 12.23 -4.71 0.86
CA SER A 215 10.76 -4.64 0.92
C SER A 215 10.16 -6.05 1.04
N LEU A 216 9.22 -6.21 1.96
CA LEU A 216 8.45 -7.44 2.20
C LEU A 216 7.80 -7.97 0.91
N SER A 217 7.45 -7.08 -0.02
CA SER A 217 6.85 -7.42 -1.32
C SER A 217 7.74 -8.25 -2.25
N LYS A 218 9.04 -8.42 -1.94
CA LYS A 218 9.98 -9.20 -2.78
C LYS A 218 10.08 -10.66 -2.38
N LYS A 219 9.66 -11.05 -1.16
CA LYS A 219 9.65 -12.45 -0.72
C LYS A 219 8.40 -13.14 -1.26
N VAL A 220 8.55 -14.38 -1.72
CA VAL A 220 7.39 -15.21 -2.09
C VAL A 220 6.66 -15.59 -0.80
N ASN A 221 5.47 -15.03 -0.62
CA ASN A 221 4.62 -15.34 0.51
C ASN A 221 3.48 -16.26 0.05
N LEU A 222 3.36 -17.43 0.68
CA LEU A 222 2.32 -18.42 0.32
C LEU A 222 0.90 -17.91 0.56
N ARG A 223 0.73 -16.90 1.44
CA ARG A 223 -0.56 -16.26 1.72
C ARG A 223 -0.90 -15.10 0.76
N GLU A 224 -0.01 -14.76 -0.18
CA GLU A 224 -0.19 -13.61 -1.07
C GLU A 224 -1.49 -13.72 -1.90
N LEU A 225 -1.84 -14.92 -2.36
CA LEU A 225 -3.09 -15.13 -3.12
C LEU A 225 -4.34 -14.95 -2.26
N GLU A 226 -4.30 -15.34 -0.99
CA GLU A 226 -5.40 -15.08 -0.05
C GLU A 226 -5.57 -13.58 0.19
N CYS A 227 -4.47 -12.87 0.36
CA CYS A 227 -4.49 -11.41 0.48
C CYS A 227 -5.07 -10.73 -0.78
N LEU A 228 -4.70 -11.19 -1.98
CA LEU A 228 -5.27 -10.71 -3.23
C LEU A 228 -6.78 -10.97 -3.35
N LYS A 229 -7.29 -12.10 -2.84
CA LYS A 229 -8.73 -12.36 -2.78
C LYS A 229 -9.46 -11.34 -1.90
N LYS A 230 -8.96 -11.11 -0.70
CA LYS A 230 -9.53 -10.11 0.22
C LYS A 230 -9.53 -8.72 -0.42
N ARG A 231 -8.42 -8.34 -1.06
CA ARG A 231 -8.32 -7.08 -1.77
C ARG A 231 -9.35 -6.96 -2.90
N ARG A 232 -9.51 -8.01 -3.72
CA ARG A 232 -10.52 -8.05 -4.78
C ARG A 232 -11.94 -7.91 -4.23
N ALA A 233 -12.25 -8.59 -3.12
CA ALA A 233 -13.55 -8.46 -2.46
C ALA A 233 -13.79 -7.01 -2.00
N ALA A 234 -12.79 -6.36 -1.41
CA ALA A 234 -12.87 -4.96 -1.00
C ALA A 234 -13.11 -4.01 -2.19
N TYR A 235 -12.46 -4.26 -3.35
CA TYR A 235 -12.77 -3.51 -4.58
C TYR A 235 -14.20 -3.76 -5.07
N ALA A 236 -14.66 -5.01 -5.04
CA ALA A 236 -16.03 -5.33 -5.49
C ALA A 236 -17.10 -4.63 -4.63
N GLU A 237 -16.87 -4.53 -3.32
CA GLU A 237 -17.73 -3.76 -2.42
C GLU A 237 -17.64 -2.25 -2.69
N ALA A 238 -16.43 -1.71 -2.81
CA ALA A 238 -16.21 -0.27 -2.99
C ALA A 238 -16.65 0.24 -4.37
N LEU A 239 -16.63 -0.61 -5.40
CA LEU A 239 -17.05 -0.32 -6.79
C LEU A 239 -18.41 -0.93 -7.12
N ALA A 240 -19.27 -1.13 -6.11
CA ALA A 240 -20.58 -1.74 -6.31
C ALA A 240 -21.37 -1.02 -7.42
N GLY A 241 -21.70 -1.77 -8.50
CA GLY A 241 -22.42 -1.25 -9.67
C GLY A 241 -21.53 -0.81 -10.85
N SER A 242 -20.22 -0.62 -10.70
CA SER A 242 -19.33 -0.24 -11.81
C SER A 242 -18.68 -1.43 -12.49
N CYS A 243 -19.38 -2.03 -13.46
CA CYS A 243 -18.91 -3.17 -14.24
C CYS A 243 -17.58 -2.88 -14.97
N GLU A 244 -17.40 -1.69 -15.54
CA GLU A 244 -16.20 -1.32 -16.30
C GLU A 244 -15.00 -1.13 -15.40
N ALA A 245 -15.14 -0.45 -14.25
CA ALA A 245 -14.08 -0.33 -13.27
C ALA A 245 -13.66 -1.71 -12.74
N MET A 246 -14.61 -2.61 -12.47
CA MET A 246 -14.32 -3.97 -12.02
C MET A 246 -13.60 -4.83 -13.07
N LYS A 247 -13.82 -4.63 -14.37
CA LYS A 247 -13.02 -5.28 -15.43
C LYS A 247 -11.56 -4.86 -15.35
N GLN A 248 -11.29 -3.58 -15.14
CA GLN A 248 -9.93 -3.06 -15.02
C GLN A 248 -9.24 -3.52 -13.74
N VAL A 249 -9.96 -3.53 -12.60
CA VAL A 249 -9.49 -4.17 -11.36
C VAL A 249 -9.13 -5.63 -11.61
N THR A 250 -10.01 -6.37 -12.29
CA THR A 250 -9.77 -7.79 -12.60
C THR A 250 -8.51 -7.98 -13.45
N ALA A 251 -8.27 -7.15 -14.46
CA ALA A 251 -7.05 -7.20 -15.27
C ALA A 251 -5.78 -7.00 -14.44
N ASN A 252 -5.80 -6.04 -13.51
CA ASN A 252 -4.69 -5.78 -12.60
C ASN A 252 -4.46 -6.96 -11.64
N GLU A 253 -5.51 -7.50 -11.03
CA GLU A 253 -5.41 -8.66 -10.13
C GLU A 253 -4.91 -9.91 -10.85
N GLN A 254 -5.39 -10.20 -12.06
CA GLN A 254 -4.90 -11.30 -12.88
C GLN A 254 -3.39 -11.16 -13.18
N THR A 255 -2.94 -9.94 -13.45
CA THR A 255 -1.53 -9.64 -13.65
C THR A 255 -0.71 -9.89 -12.37
N LYS A 256 -1.20 -9.47 -11.20
CA LYS A 256 -0.53 -9.70 -9.90
C LYS A 256 -0.44 -11.18 -9.57
N VAL A 257 -1.50 -11.95 -9.82
CA VAL A 257 -1.49 -13.41 -9.67
C VAL A 257 -0.45 -14.06 -10.58
N CYS A 258 -0.39 -13.69 -11.85
CA CYS A 258 0.65 -14.21 -12.75
C CYS A 258 2.06 -13.86 -12.25
N ASN A 259 2.28 -12.64 -11.76
CA ASN A 259 3.56 -12.22 -11.19
C ASN A 259 3.93 -13.04 -9.94
N TYR A 260 2.97 -13.38 -9.10
CA TYR A 260 3.19 -14.28 -7.97
C TYR A 260 3.73 -15.65 -8.44
N PHE A 261 3.07 -16.29 -9.41
CA PHE A 261 3.54 -17.56 -9.94
C PHE A 261 4.88 -17.46 -10.68
N LEU A 262 5.16 -16.35 -11.36
CA LEU A 262 6.48 -16.07 -11.94
C LEU A 262 7.57 -15.98 -10.87
N LYS A 263 7.31 -15.30 -9.75
CA LYS A 263 8.22 -15.28 -8.60
C LYS A 263 8.44 -16.70 -8.06
N LEU A 264 7.37 -17.47 -7.87
CA LEU A 264 7.42 -18.83 -7.35
C LEU A 264 8.31 -19.76 -8.22
N VAL A 265 8.14 -19.74 -9.54
CA VAL A 265 8.97 -20.57 -10.44
C VAL A 265 10.43 -20.11 -10.49
N SER A 266 10.70 -18.84 -10.13
CA SER A 266 12.03 -18.24 -10.18
C SER A 266 12.84 -18.42 -8.88
N VAL A 267 12.22 -18.88 -7.79
CA VAL A 267 12.93 -19.16 -6.51
C VAL A 267 13.94 -20.27 -6.70
N LYS A 268 15.22 -20.00 -6.45
CA LYS A 268 16.34 -20.96 -6.65
C LYS A 268 16.39 -22.03 -5.54
N GLU A 269 16.00 -21.66 -4.33
CA GLU A 269 16.13 -22.47 -3.11
C GLU A 269 15.06 -23.58 -3.00
N LYS A 270 14.02 -23.58 -3.87
CA LYS A 270 12.98 -24.59 -3.88
C LYS A 270 13.15 -25.57 -5.04
N SER A 271 13.02 -26.86 -4.76
CA SER A 271 13.04 -27.90 -5.78
C SER A 271 11.86 -27.75 -6.76
N ARG A 272 11.94 -28.39 -7.92
CA ARG A 272 10.81 -28.44 -8.85
C ARG A 272 9.57 -29.09 -8.21
N GLN A 273 9.76 -30.14 -7.41
CA GLN A 273 8.66 -30.84 -6.73
C GLN A 273 7.96 -29.94 -5.72
N ASP A 274 8.71 -29.18 -4.90
CA ASP A 274 8.12 -28.24 -3.94
C ASP A 274 7.32 -27.14 -4.65
N LYS A 275 7.82 -26.64 -5.79
CA LYS A 275 7.12 -25.63 -6.59
C LYS A 275 5.81 -26.19 -7.17
N LEU A 276 5.82 -27.42 -7.66
CA LEU A 276 4.63 -28.10 -8.19
C LEU A 276 3.61 -28.39 -7.09
N LEU A 277 4.06 -28.79 -5.89
CA LEU A 277 3.20 -28.99 -4.73
C LEU A 277 2.50 -27.68 -4.33
N VAL A 278 3.26 -26.60 -4.20
CA VAL A 278 2.71 -25.28 -3.86
C VAL A 278 1.73 -24.79 -4.93
N MET A 279 2.03 -24.97 -6.21
CA MET A 279 1.11 -24.68 -7.30
C MET A 279 -0.18 -25.50 -7.21
N GLY A 280 -0.07 -26.80 -6.97
CA GLY A 280 -1.24 -27.69 -6.84
C GLY A 280 -2.16 -27.29 -5.69
N LEU A 281 -1.61 -26.93 -4.55
CA LEU A 281 -2.38 -26.45 -3.39
C LEU A 281 -3.11 -25.13 -3.66
N GLN A 282 -2.53 -24.27 -4.49
CA GLN A 282 -3.06 -22.91 -4.72
C GLN A 282 -3.97 -22.80 -5.95
N ILE A 283 -3.85 -23.73 -6.92
CA ILE A 283 -4.67 -23.70 -8.14
C ILE A 283 -6.13 -24.09 -7.86
N ASN A 284 -6.39 -24.92 -6.87
CA ASN A 284 -7.75 -25.28 -6.44
C ASN A 284 -8.56 -24.10 -5.89
N GLU A 285 -7.97 -22.93 -5.84
CA GLU A 285 -8.58 -21.73 -5.35
C GLU A 285 -9.53 -21.09 -6.38
N THR A 286 -10.69 -20.63 -5.91
CA THR A 286 -11.79 -20.06 -6.73
C THR A 286 -11.41 -18.89 -7.65
N LEU A 287 -10.25 -18.26 -7.44
CA LEU A 287 -9.74 -17.16 -8.28
C LEU A 287 -9.49 -17.55 -9.74
N PHE A 288 -9.24 -18.83 -10.01
CA PHE A 288 -8.82 -19.32 -11.33
C PHE A 288 -9.93 -19.94 -12.16
N ARG A 289 -11.12 -20.13 -11.58
CA ARG A 289 -12.23 -20.79 -12.30
C ARG A 289 -12.66 -19.98 -13.52
N PRO A 290 -13.00 -20.65 -14.66
CA PRO A 290 -13.52 -20.00 -15.85
C PRO A 290 -14.79 -19.16 -15.60
N SER A 291 -15.56 -19.53 -14.56
CA SER A 291 -16.76 -18.83 -14.09
C SER A 291 -16.47 -17.58 -13.28
N ALA A 292 -15.20 -17.19 -13.09
CA ALA A 292 -14.89 -15.93 -12.44
C ALA A 292 -15.54 -14.75 -13.18
N PRO A 293 -16.25 -13.85 -12.47
CA PRO A 293 -16.88 -12.70 -13.10
C PRO A 293 -15.85 -11.94 -13.95
N TYR A 294 -16.29 -11.43 -15.09
CA TYR A 294 -15.50 -10.64 -16.05
C TYR A 294 -14.47 -11.40 -16.91
N GLY A 295 -14.33 -12.74 -16.81
CA GLY A 295 -13.47 -13.52 -17.69
C GLY A 295 -11.99 -13.15 -17.66
N VAL A 296 -11.27 -13.35 -18.80
CA VAL A 296 -9.84 -13.01 -18.93
C VAL A 296 -9.70 -11.56 -19.41
N GLN A 297 -9.23 -10.69 -18.55
CA GLN A 297 -9.08 -9.25 -18.83
C GLN A 297 -7.61 -8.82 -19.03
N CYS A 298 -6.62 -9.58 -18.57
CA CYS A 298 -5.20 -9.28 -18.79
C CYS A 298 -4.77 -9.46 -20.24
N HIS A 299 -3.69 -8.77 -20.66
CA HIS A 299 -3.23 -8.68 -22.04
C HIS A 299 -1.85 -9.30 -22.25
N GLY A 300 -1.46 -9.51 -23.52
CA GLY A 300 -0.13 -9.97 -23.90
C GLY A 300 0.25 -11.31 -23.27
N VAL A 301 1.50 -11.43 -22.81
CA VAL A 301 2.02 -12.63 -22.16
C VAL A 301 1.21 -13.01 -20.94
N TYR A 302 0.72 -12.06 -20.16
CA TYR A 302 -0.11 -12.33 -18.98
C TYR A 302 -1.42 -13.06 -19.33
N ARG A 303 -2.00 -12.81 -20.50
CA ARG A 303 -3.17 -13.54 -20.99
C ARG A 303 -2.87 -15.02 -21.20
N LEU A 304 -1.68 -15.34 -21.75
CA LEU A 304 -1.25 -16.73 -21.94
C LEU A 304 -0.95 -17.42 -20.60
N LEU A 305 -0.26 -16.73 -19.71
CA LEU A 305 0.02 -17.25 -18.37
C LEU A 305 -1.26 -17.49 -17.58
N TRP A 306 -2.22 -16.57 -17.65
CA TRP A 306 -3.53 -16.72 -17.02
C TRP A 306 -4.30 -17.92 -17.56
N ARG A 307 -4.33 -18.11 -18.88
CA ARG A 307 -4.94 -19.29 -19.51
C ARG A 307 -4.29 -20.59 -19.06
N ALA A 308 -2.97 -20.61 -18.88
CA ALA A 308 -2.29 -21.78 -18.33
C ALA A 308 -2.76 -22.09 -16.90
N LEU A 309 -2.93 -21.06 -16.05
CA LEU A 309 -3.47 -21.24 -14.69
C LEU A 309 -4.88 -21.84 -14.69
N GLN A 310 -5.71 -21.50 -15.67
CA GLN A 310 -7.07 -22.04 -15.82
C GLN A 310 -7.12 -23.52 -16.19
N THR A 311 -6.01 -24.14 -16.62
CA THR A 311 -5.95 -25.59 -16.91
C THR A 311 -5.93 -26.44 -15.65
N GLU A 312 -5.65 -25.87 -14.49
CA GLU A 312 -5.52 -26.55 -13.20
C GLU A 312 -4.47 -27.68 -13.19
N LYS A 313 -3.56 -27.72 -14.17
CA LYS A 313 -2.52 -28.73 -14.32
C LYS A 313 -1.15 -28.19 -13.88
N PRO A 314 -0.68 -28.49 -12.64
CA PRO A 314 0.54 -27.88 -12.09
C PRO A 314 1.77 -28.01 -12.97
N ALA A 315 1.96 -29.19 -13.57
CA ALA A 315 3.11 -29.46 -14.45
C ALA A 315 3.08 -28.60 -15.72
N TRP A 316 1.90 -28.44 -16.34
CA TRP A 316 1.71 -27.61 -17.52
C TRP A 316 1.90 -26.12 -17.19
N ILE A 317 1.33 -25.67 -16.09
CA ILE A 317 1.49 -24.30 -15.60
C ILE A 317 2.96 -24.00 -15.36
N TYR A 318 3.66 -24.87 -14.62
CA TYR A 318 5.10 -24.72 -14.39
C TYR A 318 5.88 -24.63 -15.71
N PHE A 319 5.59 -25.49 -16.67
CA PHE A 319 6.23 -25.46 -17.98
C PHE A 319 6.00 -24.12 -18.70
N VAL A 320 4.73 -23.69 -18.83
CA VAL A 320 4.38 -22.42 -19.50
C VAL A 320 5.03 -21.23 -18.82
N PHE A 321 5.03 -21.18 -17.49
CA PHE A 321 5.66 -20.10 -16.75
C PHE A 321 7.19 -20.11 -16.87
N CYS A 322 7.82 -21.27 -17.00
CA CYS A 322 9.26 -21.35 -17.25
C CYS A 322 9.61 -20.93 -18.67
N VAL A 323 8.84 -21.35 -19.67
CA VAL A 323 9.15 -21.12 -21.10
C VAL A 323 8.79 -19.70 -21.54
N LEU A 324 7.64 -19.19 -21.12
CA LEU A 324 7.17 -17.84 -21.52
C LEU A 324 7.44 -16.78 -20.47
N GLY A 325 7.24 -17.10 -19.21
CA GLY A 325 7.28 -16.14 -18.14
C GLY A 325 8.69 -15.71 -17.74
N LYS A 326 9.61 -16.65 -17.56
CA LYS A 326 11.01 -16.32 -17.17
C LYS A 326 11.73 -15.44 -18.20
N PRO A 327 11.70 -15.77 -19.52
CA PRO A 327 12.28 -14.87 -20.52
C PRO A 327 11.65 -13.49 -20.52
N TYR A 328 10.32 -13.41 -20.38
CA TYR A 328 9.61 -12.14 -20.32
C TYR A 328 10.04 -11.30 -19.12
N MET A 329 10.18 -11.89 -17.93
CA MET A 329 10.72 -11.19 -16.75
C MET A 329 12.17 -10.73 -16.98
N GLY A 330 12.99 -11.55 -17.62
CA GLY A 330 14.36 -11.18 -18.01
C GLY A 330 14.40 -9.95 -18.89
N ILE A 331 13.53 -9.89 -19.89
CA ILE A 331 13.40 -8.72 -20.80
C ILE A 331 12.94 -7.48 -20.02
N GLN A 332 11.91 -7.60 -19.18
CA GLN A 332 11.46 -6.49 -18.35
C GLN A 332 12.55 -5.99 -17.37
N HIS A 333 13.27 -6.91 -16.75
CA HIS A 333 14.39 -6.56 -15.88
C HIS A 333 15.51 -5.85 -16.66
N MET A 334 15.85 -6.33 -17.83
CA MET A 334 16.83 -5.70 -18.72
C MET A 334 16.39 -4.31 -19.16
N GLN A 335 15.12 -4.14 -19.56
CA GLN A 335 14.55 -2.83 -19.90
C GLN A 335 14.57 -1.86 -18.72
N TYR A 336 14.26 -2.35 -17.52
CA TYR A 336 14.36 -1.58 -16.28
C TYR A 336 15.81 -1.14 -16.02
N GLN A 337 16.79 -2.05 -16.16
CA GLN A 337 18.21 -1.73 -15.99
C GLN A 337 18.72 -0.74 -17.05
N ILE A 338 18.26 -0.86 -18.29
CA ILE A 338 18.59 0.09 -19.36
C ILE A 338 18.04 1.48 -19.02
N ARG A 339 16.75 1.57 -18.67
CA ARG A 339 16.13 2.85 -18.24
C ARG A 339 16.85 3.45 -17.04
N ARG A 340 17.25 2.61 -16.07
CA ARG A 340 18.03 3.04 -14.91
C ARG A 340 19.43 3.53 -15.26
N ARG A 341 20.08 2.95 -16.30
CA ARG A 341 21.40 3.41 -16.81
C ARG A 341 21.28 4.73 -17.59
N HIS A 342 20.23 4.89 -18.39
CA HIS A 342 19.98 6.16 -19.09
C HIS A 342 19.60 7.31 -18.14
N ALA A 343 18.90 6.99 -17.07
CA ALA A 343 18.61 7.96 -16.00
C ALA A 343 19.84 8.30 -15.12
N ARG A 344 21.00 7.61 -15.35
CA ARG A 344 22.26 7.86 -14.63
C ARG A 344 23.26 8.70 -15.44
N LYS A 345 22.97 8.94 -16.70
CA LYS A 345 23.69 9.90 -17.56
C LYS A 345 22.92 11.22 -17.66
#